data_9da2d2d33f797b0cfcdbc34fa99506d4
#
_entry.id   9da2d2d33f797b0cfcdbc34fa99506d4
#
_cell.length_a   1.000
_cell.length_b   1.000
_cell.length_c   1.000
_cell.angle_alpha   90.00
_cell.angle_beta   90.00
_cell.angle_gamma   90.00
#
_symmetry.space_group_name_H-M   'P 1'
#
loop_
_entity.id
_entity.type
_entity.pdbx_description
1 polymer ?
#
loop_
_entity_poly.entity_id
_entity_poly.type
_entity_poly.pdbx_seq_one_letter_code
_entity_poly.pdbx_strand_id
1 'polypeptide(L)'
;MSVFSDAELTYLAKGKLGRLATIDGAGMPHVVPLGWRYNPELDTIDIGGRDFARTRKFRNAQHNPNVALVVDDVLPPWRPRCVLIRGRAEALADATGPDGEPAGPLIRLHPTEVISWGMESAGE
;
A
#
# COMPACT_ATOMS: atom_id res chain seq x y z
N MET A 1 -12.91 11.21 -7.86
CA MET A 1 -12.17 12.01 -6.84
C MET A 1 -11.38 11.06 -5.94
N SER A 2 -10.11 11.36 -5.73
CA SER A 2 -9.23 10.48 -4.96
C SER A 2 -9.34 10.76 -3.47
N VAL A 3 -9.12 9.71 -2.64
CA VAL A 3 -8.97 9.88 -1.20
C VAL A 3 -7.62 10.51 -0.85
N PHE A 4 -6.69 10.52 -1.82
CA PHE A 4 -5.37 11.13 -1.64
C PHE A 4 -5.39 12.58 -2.11
N SER A 5 -4.65 13.44 -1.42
CA SER A 5 -4.42 14.80 -1.91
C SER A 5 -3.42 14.77 -3.07
N ASP A 6 -3.35 15.87 -3.82
CA ASP A 6 -2.37 15.99 -4.90
C ASP A 6 -0.94 15.85 -4.38
N ALA A 7 -0.65 16.44 -3.22
CA ALA A 7 0.67 16.34 -2.61
C ALA A 7 1.00 14.90 -2.23
N GLU A 8 0.03 14.15 -1.72
CA GLU A 8 0.22 12.75 -1.39
C GLU A 8 0.48 11.91 -2.63
N LEU A 9 -0.30 12.13 -3.69
CA LEU A 9 -0.09 11.40 -4.94
C LEU A 9 1.28 11.71 -5.57
N THR A 10 1.70 12.96 -5.50
CA THR A 10 3.03 13.35 -5.98
C THR A 10 4.12 12.62 -5.20
N TYR A 11 3.97 12.53 -3.89
CA TYR A 11 4.93 11.82 -3.05
C TYR A 11 4.93 10.32 -3.38
N LEU A 12 3.77 9.71 -3.48
CA LEU A 12 3.66 8.28 -3.78
C LEU A 12 4.26 7.94 -5.15
N ALA A 13 4.19 8.86 -6.11
CA ALA A 13 4.75 8.65 -7.44
C ALA A 13 6.28 8.57 -7.44
N LYS A 14 6.95 8.92 -6.35
CA LYS A 14 8.41 8.84 -6.26
C LYS A 14 8.93 7.41 -6.11
N GLY A 15 8.04 6.43 -5.96
CA GLY A 15 8.42 5.02 -6.00
C GLY A 15 9.18 4.50 -4.79
N LYS A 16 8.94 5.08 -3.63
CA LYS A 16 9.60 4.64 -2.40
C LYS A 16 9.09 3.27 -1.96
N LEU A 17 9.93 2.57 -1.21
CA LEU A 17 9.52 1.29 -0.62
C LEU A 17 8.39 1.52 0.37
N GLY A 18 7.48 0.57 0.44
CA GLY A 18 6.42 0.59 1.44
C GLY A 18 6.63 -0.51 2.46
N ARG A 19 5.97 -0.36 3.60
CA ARG A 19 5.94 -1.41 4.62
C ARG A 19 4.49 -1.73 4.91
N LEU A 20 4.14 -2.99 4.67
CA LEU A 20 2.76 -3.44 4.81
C LEU A 20 2.59 -4.20 6.12
N ALA A 21 1.61 -3.77 6.90
CA ALA A 21 1.22 -4.46 8.12
C ALA A 21 -0.05 -5.26 7.86
N THR A 22 0.00 -6.54 8.24
CA THR A 22 -1.15 -7.44 8.21
C THR A 22 -1.27 -8.10 9.58
N ILE A 23 -2.38 -8.79 9.82
CA ILE A 23 -2.65 -9.41 11.12
C ILE A 23 -2.87 -10.91 10.90
N ASP A 24 -2.13 -11.73 11.66
CA ASP A 24 -2.26 -13.19 11.52
C ASP A 24 -3.47 -13.73 12.31
N GLY A 25 -3.68 -15.03 12.22
CA GLY A 25 -4.83 -15.67 12.86
C GLY A 25 -4.83 -15.60 14.37
N ALA A 26 -3.69 -15.28 14.99
CA ALA A 26 -3.58 -15.10 16.44
C ALA A 26 -3.71 -13.63 16.85
N GLY A 27 -3.97 -12.74 15.90
CA GLY A 27 -4.06 -11.31 16.16
C GLY A 27 -2.73 -10.59 16.23
N MET A 28 -1.65 -11.26 15.85
CA MET A 28 -0.32 -10.68 15.92
C MET A 28 -0.01 -9.90 14.63
N PRO A 29 0.46 -8.66 14.76
CA PRO A 29 0.85 -7.87 13.59
C PRO A 29 2.09 -8.46 12.91
N HIS A 30 2.09 -8.39 11.59
CA HIS A 30 3.20 -8.81 10.73
C HIS A 30 3.50 -7.66 9.80
N VAL A 31 4.76 -7.24 9.72
CA VAL A 31 5.16 -6.08 8.93
C VAL A 31 6.35 -6.46 8.05
N VAL A 32 6.27 -6.12 6.75
CA VAL A 32 7.35 -6.41 5.81
C VAL A 32 7.50 -5.25 4.82
N PRO A 33 8.74 -4.97 4.38
CA PRO A 33 8.98 -4.02 3.29
C PRO A 33 8.65 -4.67 1.96
N LEU A 34 8.12 -3.87 1.04
CA LEU A 34 7.73 -4.40 -0.27
C LEU A 34 7.53 -3.28 -1.28
N GLY A 35 7.47 -3.67 -2.55
CA GLY A 35 7.02 -2.78 -3.60
C GLY A 35 5.51 -2.78 -3.68
N TRP A 36 4.99 -1.70 -4.23
CA TRP A 36 3.55 -1.50 -4.36
C TRP A 36 3.30 -0.59 -5.56
N ARG A 37 2.05 -0.50 -5.98
CA ARG A 37 1.66 0.35 -7.09
C ARG A 37 0.34 1.02 -6.79
N TYR A 38 0.26 2.32 -7.08
CA TYR A 38 -1.01 3.03 -7.02
C TYR A 38 -1.83 2.69 -8.27
N ASN A 39 -3.10 2.36 -8.06
CA ASN A 39 -4.05 2.08 -9.13
C ASN A 39 -4.99 3.28 -9.26
N PRO A 40 -4.78 4.16 -10.26
CA PRO A 40 -5.60 5.38 -10.36
C PRO A 40 -7.04 5.12 -10.77
N GLU A 41 -7.30 4.01 -11.44
CA GLU A 41 -8.67 3.70 -11.87
C GLU A 41 -9.57 3.34 -10.69
N LEU A 42 -9.02 2.64 -9.72
CA LEU A 42 -9.77 2.20 -8.54
C LEU A 42 -9.46 3.01 -7.30
N ASP A 43 -8.45 3.87 -7.36
CA ASP A 43 -7.96 4.65 -6.21
C ASP A 43 -7.51 3.73 -5.08
N THR A 44 -6.77 2.67 -5.44
CA THR A 44 -6.30 1.65 -4.51
C THR A 44 -4.80 1.51 -4.59
N ILE A 45 -4.24 0.81 -3.60
CA ILE A 45 -2.84 0.40 -3.64
C ILE A 45 -2.81 -1.10 -3.90
N ASP A 46 -2.12 -1.51 -4.97
CA ASP A 46 -2.05 -2.90 -5.37
C ASP A 46 -0.66 -3.45 -5.07
N ILE A 47 -0.60 -4.61 -4.44
CA ILE A 47 0.63 -5.23 -3.96
C ILE A 47 0.69 -6.65 -4.48
N GLY A 48 1.73 -6.97 -5.25
CA GLY A 48 1.92 -8.30 -5.80
C GLY A 48 3.39 -8.66 -5.79
N GLY A 49 3.72 -9.81 -6.34
CA GLY A 49 5.11 -10.25 -6.41
C GLY A 49 5.21 -11.72 -6.79
N ARG A 50 6.46 -12.23 -6.81
CA ARG A 50 6.72 -13.62 -7.15
C ARG A 50 6.13 -14.54 -6.09
N ASP A 51 5.44 -15.59 -6.53
CA ASP A 51 4.81 -16.58 -5.65
C ASP A 51 3.96 -15.94 -4.57
N PHE A 52 3.27 -14.87 -4.94
CA PHE A 52 2.63 -13.97 -3.97
C PHE A 52 1.57 -14.67 -3.13
N ALA A 53 0.81 -15.60 -3.73
CA ALA A 53 -0.25 -16.31 -3.01
C ALA A 53 0.30 -17.21 -1.90
N ARG A 54 1.60 -17.52 -1.92
CA ARG A 54 2.25 -18.36 -0.90
C ARG A 54 2.78 -17.56 0.27
N THR A 55 2.75 -16.23 0.18
CA THR A 55 3.32 -15.39 1.21
C THR A 55 2.42 -15.32 2.43
N ARG A 56 3.04 -15.05 3.60
CA ARG A 56 2.30 -14.88 4.84
C ARG A 56 1.34 -13.68 4.75
N LYS A 57 1.79 -12.59 4.13
CA LYS A 57 0.96 -11.38 4.02
C LYS A 57 -0.31 -11.64 3.21
N PHE A 58 -0.22 -12.46 2.15
CA PHE A 58 -1.39 -12.80 1.35
C PHE A 58 -2.39 -13.63 2.18
N ARG A 59 -1.87 -14.64 2.88
CA ARG A 59 -2.70 -15.48 3.73
C ARG A 59 -3.35 -14.70 4.87
N ASN A 60 -2.58 -13.79 5.48
CA ASN A 60 -3.10 -12.94 6.53
C ASN A 60 -4.24 -12.07 6.02
N ALA A 61 -4.07 -11.47 4.84
CA ALA A 61 -5.09 -10.61 4.24
C ALA A 61 -6.36 -11.38 3.88
N GLN A 62 -6.24 -12.68 3.55
CA GLN A 62 -7.41 -13.52 3.28
C GLN A 62 -8.27 -13.71 4.54
N HIS A 63 -7.64 -13.75 5.71
CA HIS A 63 -8.34 -14.02 6.96
C HIS A 63 -8.72 -12.76 7.73
N ASN A 64 -7.90 -11.71 7.61
CA ASN A 64 -8.17 -10.44 8.26
C ASN A 64 -7.94 -9.30 7.28
N PRO A 65 -9.00 -8.59 6.88
CA PRO A 65 -8.85 -7.55 5.87
C PRO A 65 -8.27 -6.23 6.38
N ASN A 66 -8.06 -6.09 7.67
CA ASN A 66 -7.52 -4.86 8.23
C ASN A 66 -6.02 -4.79 7.99
N VAL A 67 -5.59 -3.78 7.24
CA VAL A 67 -4.19 -3.63 6.85
C VAL A 67 -3.79 -2.18 6.90
N ALA A 68 -2.47 -1.94 6.91
CA ALA A 68 -1.92 -0.60 6.83
C ALA A 68 -0.63 -0.66 6.01
N LEU A 69 -0.43 0.38 5.20
CA LEU A 69 0.80 0.55 4.44
C LEU A 69 1.38 1.90 4.78
N VAL A 70 2.68 1.94 5.09
CA VAL A 70 3.38 3.20 5.27
C VAL A 70 4.46 3.34 4.20
N VAL A 71 4.51 4.54 3.60
CA VAL A 71 5.56 4.93 2.67
C VAL A 71 6.21 6.16 3.29
N ASP A 72 7.52 6.09 3.54
CA ASP A 72 8.18 7.16 4.27
C ASP A 72 9.63 7.33 3.83
N ASP A 73 10.17 8.49 4.13
CA ASP A 73 11.59 8.77 4.01
C ASP A 73 11.95 9.96 4.89
N VAL A 74 13.24 10.27 4.94
CA VAL A 74 13.75 11.40 5.71
C VAL A 74 14.64 12.23 4.80
N LEU A 75 14.29 13.50 4.64
CA LEU A 75 15.16 14.44 3.93
C LEU A 75 16.22 15.00 4.89
N PRO A 76 17.43 15.28 4.38
CA PRO A 76 18.44 15.89 5.23
C PRO A 76 18.04 17.30 5.69
N PRO A 77 18.45 17.75 6.89
CA PRO A 77 19.17 17.00 7.92
C PRO A 77 18.29 16.04 8.72
N TRP A 78 17.04 16.36 8.94
CA TRP A 78 16.07 15.50 9.62
C TRP A 78 14.67 16.03 9.34
N ARG A 79 14.16 15.75 8.17
CA ARG A 79 12.83 16.20 7.75
C ARG A 79 12.03 14.99 7.29
N PRO A 80 11.39 14.28 8.23
CA PRO A 80 10.63 13.08 7.87
C PRO A 80 9.37 13.40 7.09
N ARG A 81 9.08 12.55 6.13
CA ARG A 81 7.86 12.60 5.35
C ARG A 81 7.22 11.22 5.40
N CYS A 82 5.91 11.18 5.41
CA CYS A 82 5.20 9.90 5.53
C CYS A 82 3.81 10.00 4.94
N VAL A 83 3.42 8.92 4.25
CA VAL A 83 2.02 8.68 3.91
C VAL A 83 1.65 7.33 4.53
N LEU A 84 0.72 7.35 5.49
CA LEU A 84 0.20 6.15 6.13
C LEU A 84 -1.19 5.90 5.59
N ILE A 85 -1.41 4.71 5.05
CA ILE A 85 -2.67 4.33 4.42
C ILE A 85 -3.25 3.16 5.20
N ARG A 86 -4.38 3.36 5.84
CA ARG A 86 -5.08 2.31 6.56
C ARG A 86 -6.31 1.94 5.76
N GLY A 87 -6.64 0.67 5.74
CA GLY A 87 -7.80 0.27 4.97
C GLY A 87 -8.08 -1.21 5.03
N ARG A 88 -8.80 -1.65 4.02
CA ARG A 88 -9.24 -3.04 3.93
C ARG A 88 -8.60 -3.69 2.72
N ALA A 89 -8.05 -4.86 2.96
CA ALA A 89 -7.41 -5.65 1.91
C ALA A 89 -8.39 -6.58 1.25
N GLU A 90 -8.25 -6.67 -0.05
CA GLU A 90 -8.91 -7.68 -0.84
C GLU A 90 -7.82 -8.56 -1.42
N ALA A 91 -7.80 -9.83 -1.02
CA ALA A 91 -6.81 -10.79 -1.51
C ALA A 91 -7.37 -11.44 -2.77
N LEU A 92 -6.80 -11.08 -3.90
CA LEU A 92 -7.27 -11.54 -5.22
C LEU A 92 -6.32 -12.59 -5.76
N ALA A 93 -6.83 -13.80 -6.01
CA ALA A 93 -6.02 -14.88 -6.58
C ALA A 93 -5.73 -14.65 -8.05
N ASP A 94 -6.67 -14.07 -8.77
CA ASP A 94 -6.60 -13.87 -10.22
C ASP A 94 -7.00 -12.46 -10.58
N ALA A 95 -6.12 -11.50 -10.30
CA ALA A 95 -6.39 -10.10 -10.62
C ALA A 95 -6.13 -9.85 -12.11
N THR A 96 -6.82 -8.83 -12.64
CA THR A 96 -6.62 -8.36 -14.00
C THR A 96 -5.96 -7.00 -13.96
N GLY A 97 -4.95 -6.79 -14.79
CA GLY A 97 -4.27 -5.51 -14.89
C GLY A 97 -5.07 -4.49 -15.67
N PRO A 98 -4.61 -3.23 -15.71
CA PRO A 98 -5.33 -2.15 -16.39
C PRO A 98 -5.56 -2.38 -17.88
N ASP A 99 -4.70 -3.17 -18.51
CA ASP A 99 -4.78 -3.50 -19.94
C ASP A 99 -5.63 -4.74 -20.21
N GLY A 100 -6.26 -5.30 -19.18
CA GLY A 100 -7.06 -6.53 -19.30
C GLY A 100 -6.23 -7.79 -19.21
N GLU A 101 -4.91 -7.69 -19.07
CA GLU A 101 -4.05 -8.86 -18.97
C GLU A 101 -4.04 -9.42 -17.55
N PRO A 102 -3.81 -10.73 -17.39
CA PRO A 102 -3.72 -11.31 -16.05
C PRO A 102 -2.58 -10.66 -15.26
N ALA A 103 -2.88 -10.19 -14.07
CA ALA A 103 -1.89 -9.60 -13.17
C ALA A 103 -1.45 -10.58 -12.08
N GLY A 104 -2.10 -11.74 -12.01
CA GLY A 104 -1.79 -12.74 -11.00
C GLY A 104 -2.34 -12.39 -9.63
N PRO A 105 -1.92 -13.13 -8.58
CA PRO A 105 -2.39 -12.83 -7.24
C PRO A 105 -1.85 -11.50 -6.74
N LEU A 106 -2.72 -10.76 -6.06
CA LEU A 106 -2.32 -9.50 -5.42
C LEU A 106 -3.21 -9.20 -4.22
N ILE A 107 -2.72 -8.31 -3.37
CA ILE A 107 -3.54 -7.68 -2.34
C ILE A 107 -3.92 -6.30 -2.86
N ARG A 108 -5.22 -6.01 -2.87
CA ARG A 108 -5.71 -4.68 -3.22
C ARG A 108 -6.15 -3.99 -1.95
N LEU A 109 -5.44 -2.92 -1.59
CA LEU A 109 -5.73 -2.16 -0.39
C LEU A 109 -6.69 -1.03 -0.76
N HIS A 110 -7.90 -1.08 -0.19
CA HIS A 110 -8.91 -0.03 -0.34
C HIS A 110 -8.76 0.93 0.83
N PRO A 111 -8.25 2.15 0.59
CA PRO A 111 -7.99 3.07 1.70
C PRO A 111 -9.28 3.51 2.38
N THR A 112 -9.28 3.52 3.70
CA THR A 112 -10.35 4.10 4.50
C THR A 112 -9.88 5.33 5.25
N GLU A 113 -8.56 5.45 5.45
CA GLU A 113 -7.96 6.59 6.13
C GLU A 113 -6.57 6.83 5.59
N VAL A 114 -6.25 8.08 5.28
CA VAL A 114 -4.92 8.47 4.85
C VAL A 114 -4.41 9.56 5.78
N ILE A 115 -3.23 9.33 6.38
CA ILE A 115 -2.59 10.27 7.28
C ILE A 115 -1.22 10.57 6.70
N SER A 116 -0.90 11.84 6.52
CA SER A 116 0.40 12.22 5.98
C SER A 116 0.98 13.40 6.73
N TRP A 117 2.31 13.52 6.69
CA TRP A 117 3.00 14.68 7.21
C TRP A 117 4.27 14.92 6.40
N GLY A 118 4.71 16.17 6.42
CA GLY A 118 5.89 16.58 5.65
C GLY A 118 5.62 16.84 4.18
N MET A 119 4.38 16.77 3.75
CA MET A 119 4.03 16.89 2.32
C MET A 119 4.20 18.32 1.81
N GLU A 120 3.89 19.30 2.61
CA GLU A 120 4.02 20.70 2.20
C GLU A 120 5.49 21.04 1.93
N SER A 121 6.39 20.51 2.75
CA SER A 121 7.83 20.73 2.56
C SER A 121 8.29 20.16 1.23
N ALA A 122 7.67 19.09 0.77
CA ALA A 122 8.06 18.44 -0.46
C ALA A 122 7.68 19.26 -1.69
N GLY A 123 6.72 20.17 -1.58
CA GLY A 123 6.27 20.99 -2.68
C GLY A 123 7.06 22.28 -2.86
N GLU A 124 7.99 22.56 -1.99
CA GLU A 124 8.75 23.81 -2.01
C GLU A 124 10.06 23.70 -2.75
#